data_2daa27aa145e51a571a30f1131237038
#
_entry.id   2daa27aa145e51a571a30f1131237038
#
_cell.length_a   1.000
_cell.length_b   1.000
_cell.length_c   1.000
_cell.angle_alpha   90.00
_cell.angle_beta   90.00
_cell.angle_gamma   90.00
#
_symmetry.space_group_name_H-M   'P 1'
#
loop_
_entity.id
_entity.type
_entity.pdbx_description
1 polymer ?
#
loop_
_entity_poly.entity_id
_entity_poly.type
_entity_poly.pdbx_seq_one_letter_code
_entity_poly.pdbx_strand_id
1 'polypeptide(L)'
;MEIIATTKITNRDGIKAVKNGQKLNKYSEIPTPKKPSWLKVKAEFNPNFHKVKEQVKSKQLYTVCEEAHCPNINECWSAGTATFMLMGSVCTRACKFCSVDTGNPNGWLDKDEPLNTAKAVEIMKLKYVVLTSVNRDDPVSYTHLRAHETRP
;
A
#
# COMPACT_ATOMS: atom_id res chain seq x y z
N MET A 1 -3.89 -26.09 -12.67
CA MET A 1 -3.34 -24.86 -12.10
C MET A 1 -4.17 -24.58 -10.85
N GLU A 2 -3.70 -25.04 -9.70
CA GLU A 2 -4.41 -24.82 -8.42
C GLU A 2 -4.23 -23.37 -7.97
N ILE A 3 -5.36 -22.71 -7.71
CA ILE A 3 -5.37 -21.37 -7.10
C ILE A 3 -5.20 -21.60 -5.59
N ILE A 4 -4.20 -20.97 -4.98
CA ILE A 4 -4.07 -20.98 -3.52
C ILE A 4 -5.37 -20.44 -2.92
N ALA A 5 -5.84 -21.07 -1.84
CA ALA A 5 -6.93 -20.55 -1.05
C ALA A 5 -6.61 -19.11 -0.61
N THR A 6 -7.20 -18.15 -1.29
CA THR A 6 -6.99 -16.73 -1.02
C THR A 6 -7.79 -16.34 0.22
N THR A 7 -7.14 -15.71 1.18
CA THR A 7 -7.82 -15.22 2.38
C THR A 7 -8.69 -14.04 2.01
N LYS A 8 -10.02 -14.22 2.10
CA LYS A 8 -10.98 -13.13 1.96
C LYS A 8 -10.99 -12.32 3.26
N ILE A 9 -10.90 -11.02 3.14
CA ILE A 9 -10.94 -10.09 4.27
C ILE A 9 -11.97 -8.99 4.02
N THR A 10 -12.36 -8.33 5.09
CA THR A 10 -13.03 -7.02 5.00
C THR A 10 -12.05 -6.00 5.57
N ASN A 11 -11.67 -5.00 4.77
CA ASN A 11 -10.76 -3.96 5.22
C ASN A 11 -11.45 -3.00 6.21
N ARG A 12 -10.70 -2.02 6.73
CA ARG A 12 -11.21 -1.02 7.68
C ARG A 12 -12.32 -0.13 7.10
N ASP A 13 -12.40 0.00 5.78
CA ASP A 13 -13.44 0.77 5.08
C ASP A 13 -14.69 -0.09 4.74
N GLY A 14 -14.76 -1.32 5.23
CA GLY A 14 -15.87 -2.25 4.99
C GLY A 14 -15.84 -2.93 3.62
N ILE A 15 -14.77 -2.75 2.84
CA ILE A 15 -14.64 -3.30 1.49
C ILE A 15 -14.16 -4.75 1.56
N LYS A 16 -14.88 -5.66 0.86
CA LYS A 16 -14.47 -7.05 0.72
C LYS A 16 -13.34 -7.17 -0.29
N ALA A 17 -12.24 -7.79 0.11
CA ALA A 17 -11.05 -7.95 -0.71
C ALA A 17 -10.38 -9.30 -0.51
N VAL A 18 -9.49 -9.65 -1.42
CA VAL A 18 -8.57 -10.78 -1.31
C VAL A 18 -7.24 -10.24 -0.83
N LYS A 19 -6.81 -10.72 0.34
CA LYS A 19 -5.57 -10.26 0.99
C LYS A 19 -4.34 -10.61 0.17
N ASN A 20 -3.42 -9.65 0.04
CA ASN A 20 -2.15 -9.78 -0.68
C ASN A 20 -2.32 -10.20 -2.16
N GLY A 21 -3.44 -9.85 -2.79
CA GLY A 21 -3.75 -10.19 -4.16
C GLY A 21 -3.92 -11.70 -4.42
N GLN A 22 -4.16 -12.05 -5.67
CA GLN A 22 -4.21 -13.46 -6.09
C GLN A 22 -2.80 -13.97 -6.42
N LYS A 23 -2.28 -14.89 -5.61
CA LYS A 23 -1.02 -15.55 -5.88
C LYS A 23 -1.25 -16.98 -6.40
N LEU A 24 -0.63 -17.33 -7.51
CA LEU A 24 -0.60 -18.69 -7.99
C LEU A 24 0.46 -19.48 -7.23
N ASN A 25 0.06 -20.59 -6.59
CA ASN A 25 0.99 -21.49 -5.92
C ASN A 25 1.75 -22.35 -6.92
N LYS A 26 2.74 -21.75 -7.58
CA LYS A 26 3.58 -22.48 -8.54
C LYS A 26 4.80 -23.12 -7.88
N TYR A 27 5.08 -22.83 -6.60
CA TYR A 27 6.34 -23.13 -5.93
C TYR A 27 6.19 -23.58 -4.47
N SER A 28 5.02 -24.11 -4.07
CA SER A 28 4.79 -24.53 -2.67
C SER A 28 5.69 -25.68 -2.20
N GLU A 29 6.29 -26.40 -3.14
CA GLU A 29 7.17 -27.55 -2.85
C GLU A 29 8.67 -27.19 -2.83
N ILE A 30 9.04 -25.97 -3.24
CA ILE A 30 10.46 -25.57 -3.22
C ILE A 30 10.80 -25.03 -1.84
N PRO A 31 11.70 -25.69 -1.08
CA PRO A 31 12.14 -25.18 0.21
C PRO A 31 12.77 -23.79 0.04
N THR A 32 12.23 -22.81 0.73
CA THR A 32 12.80 -21.46 0.71
C THR A 32 14.13 -21.47 1.48
N PRO A 33 15.28 -21.26 0.82
CA PRO A 33 16.57 -21.25 1.51
C PRO A 33 16.61 -20.10 2.54
N LYS A 34 17.38 -20.31 3.63
CA LYS A 34 17.59 -19.25 4.62
C LYS A 34 18.21 -18.03 3.93
N LYS A 35 17.65 -16.85 4.20
CA LYS A 35 18.20 -15.58 3.68
C LYS A 35 19.64 -15.40 4.16
N PRO A 36 20.58 -14.97 3.28
CA PRO A 36 21.94 -14.66 3.67
C PRO A 36 22.00 -13.63 4.80
N SER A 37 23.06 -13.68 5.61
CA SER A 37 23.19 -12.79 6.78
C SER A 37 23.23 -11.30 6.42
N TRP A 38 23.75 -10.96 5.24
CA TRP A 38 23.82 -9.58 4.74
C TRP A 38 22.45 -9.01 4.32
N LEU A 39 21.41 -9.83 4.15
CA LEU A 39 20.03 -9.38 3.92
C LEU A 39 19.27 -9.04 5.21
N LYS A 40 19.92 -9.13 6.37
CA LYS A 40 19.31 -8.74 7.63
C LYS A 40 19.32 -7.22 7.76
N VAL A 41 18.16 -6.60 7.76
CA VAL A 41 18.00 -5.17 8.05
C VAL A 41 17.98 -4.98 9.58
N LYS A 42 18.78 -4.05 10.09
CA LYS A 42 18.68 -3.64 11.51
C LYS A 42 17.36 -2.87 11.69
N ALA A 43 16.51 -3.35 12.57
CA ALA A 43 15.28 -2.66 12.93
C ALA A 43 15.59 -1.57 13.97
N GLU A 44 16.06 -0.43 13.51
CA GLU A 44 16.25 0.75 14.34
C GLU A 44 14.98 1.61 14.30
N PHE A 45 14.18 1.54 15.35
CA PHE A 45 12.96 2.33 15.49
C PHE A 45 13.31 3.65 16.18
N ASN A 46 13.46 4.71 15.40
CA ASN A 46 13.67 6.04 15.96
C ASN A 46 12.32 6.78 16.19
N PRO A 47 12.32 7.92 16.90
CA PRO A 47 11.10 8.70 17.16
C PRO A 47 10.34 9.11 15.90
N ASN A 48 11.03 9.36 14.77
CA ASN A 48 10.39 9.72 13.51
C ASN A 48 9.57 8.58 12.93
N PHE A 49 10.07 7.33 13.01
CA PHE A 49 9.31 6.17 12.59
C PHE A 49 7.97 6.06 13.30
N HIS A 50 7.98 6.19 14.63
CA HIS A 50 6.75 6.14 15.44
C HIS A 50 5.79 7.26 15.09
N LYS A 51 6.31 8.48 14.89
CA LYS A 51 5.53 9.64 14.47
C LYS A 51 4.82 9.42 13.13
N VAL A 52 5.56 8.94 12.12
CA VAL A 52 5.00 8.63 10.80
C VAL A 52 3.90 7.57 10.93
N LYS A 53 4.20 6.47 11.62
CA LYS A 53 3.25 5.37 11.82
C LYS A 53 1.95 5.82 12.51
N GLU A 54 2.06 6.65 13.54
CA GLU A 54 0.92 7.18 14.27
C GLU A 54 0.07 8.11 13.40
N GLN A 55 0.69 8.99 12.62
CA GLN A 55 -0.02 9.90 11.72
C GLN A 55 -0.74 9.15 10.59
N VAL A 56 -0.08 8.19 9.96
CA VAL A 56 -0.70 7.33 8.95
C VAL A 56 -1.95 6.66 9.50
N LYS A 57 -1.84 6.09 10.71
CA LYS A 57 -2.96 5.39 11.36
C LYS A 57 -4.07 6.34 11.80
N SER A 58 -3.75 7.46 12.46
CA SER A 58 -4.74 8.40 13.00
C SER A 58 -5.53 9.12 11.90
N LYS A 59 -4.91 9.36 10.75
CA LYS A 59 -5.55 9.99 9.59
C LYS A 59 -6.15 9.00 8.59
N GLN A 60 -6.18 7.72 8.95
CA GLN A 60 -6.72 6.64 8.10
C GLN A 60 -6.09 6.56 6.70
N LEU A 61 -4.84 6.99 6.57
CA LEU A 61 -4.11 6.93 5.32
C LEU A 61 -3.54 5.53 5.06
N TYR A 62 -3.22 5.27 3.80
CA TYR A 62 -2.61 4.05 3.34
C TYR A 62 -1.23 4.33 2.75
N THR A 63 -0.30 3.40 2.96
CA THR A 63 1.05 3.49 2.42
C THR A 63 1.44 2.22 1.69
N VAL A 64 2.12 2.36 0.56
CA VAL A 64 2.74 1.21 -0.12
C VAL A 64 3.75 0.52 0.79
N CYS A 65 4.39 1.28 1.69
CA CYS A 65 5.38 0.75 2.62
C CYS A 65 4.81 -0.33 3.53
N GLU A 66 3.56 -0.16 4.01
CA GLU A 66 2.87 -1.16 4.84
C GLU A 66 2.25 -2.26 3.97
N GLU A 67 1.50 -1.91 2.93
CA GLU A 67 0.77 -2.87 2.10
C GLU A 67 1.69 -3.82 1.34
N ALA A 68 2.84 -3.33 0.86
CA ALA A 68 3.84 -4.15 0.18
C ALA A 68 4.80 -4.88 1.15
N HIS A 69 4.62 -4.74 2.46
CA HIS A 69 5.53 -5.31 3.47
C HIS A 69 7.00 -4.95 3.19
N CYS A 70 7.25 -3.66 2.90
CA CYS A 70 8.56 -3.16 2.49
C CYS A 70 9.61 -3.40 3.58
N PRO A 71 10.73 -4.09 3.31
CA PRO A 71 11.77 -4.34 4.30
C PRO A 71 12.49 -3.07 4.75
N ASN A 72 12.46 -2.01 3.93
CA ASN A 72 13.17 -0.75 4.19
C ASN A 72 12.29 0.29 4.91
N ILE A 73 11.08 -0.07 5.33
CA ILE A 73 10.12 0.87 5.95
C ILE A 73 10.73 1.62 7.14
N ASN A 74 11.54 0.93 7.98
CA ASN A 74 12.14 1.53 9.16
C ASN A 74 13.15 2.63 8.79
N GLU A 75 13.98 2.37 7.80
CA GLU A 75 14.99 3.32 7.30
C GLU A 75 14.31 4.53 6.65
N CYS A 76 13.40 4.29 5.71
CA CYS A 76 12.71 5.35 4.97
C CYS A 76 11.92 6.27 5.91
N TRP A 77 11.09 5.72 6.79
CA TRP A 77 10.28 6.52 7.70
C TRP A 77 11.12 7.25 8.74
N SER A 78 12.21 6.63 9.19
CA SER A 78 13.19 7.27 10.07
C SER A 78 13.90 8.45 9.42
N ALA A 79 14.18 8.34 8.11
CA ALA A 79 14.78 9.41 7.30
C ALA A 79 13.79 10.51 6.86
N GLY A 80 12.50 10.33 7.14
CA GLY A 80 11.45 11.27 6.73
C GLY A 80 11.03 11.11 5.27
N THR A 81 11.01 9.87 4.77
CA THR A 81 10.52 9.51 3.45
C THR A 81 9.31 8.57 3.58
N ALA A 82 8.21 8.87 2.90
CA ALA A 82 7.04 8.01 2.88
C ALA A 82 6.41 7.94 1.48
N THR A 83 5.78 6.81 1.17
CA THR A 83 5.02 6.60 -0.06
C THR A 83 3.56 6.38 0.28
N PHE A 84 2.73 7.39 0.05
CA PHE A 84 1.28 7.30 0.25
C PHE A 84 0.62 6.62 -0.94
N MET A 85 -0.40 5.84 -0.62
CA MET A 85 -1.23 5.15 -1.60
C MET A 85 -2.62 5.76 -1.56
N LEU A 86 -2.96 6.49 -2.61
CA LEU A 86 -4.23 7.20 -2.73
C LEU A 86 -5.35 6.28 -3.24
N MET A 87 -6.59 6.69 -3.00
CA MET A 87 -7.83 6.00 -3.40
C MET A 87 -8.10 4.71 -2.63
N GLY A 88 -7.55 4.62 -1.41
CA GLY A 88 -7.75 3.50 -0.49
C GLY A 88 -6.73 2.37 -0.65
N SER A 89 -6.97 1.23 0.00
CA SER A 89 -6.06 0.08 0.06
C SER A 89 -6.46 -1.08 -0.87
N VAL A 90 -7.57 -0.96 -1.60
CA VAL A 90 -8.09 -2.06 -2.44
C VAL A 90 -7.96 -1.70 -3.90
N CYS A 91 -7.21 -2.53 -4.64
CA CYS A 91 -6.98 -2.40 -6.07
C CYS A 91 -7.98 -3.24 -6.86
N THR A 92 -8.49 -2.75 -7.99
CA THR A 92 -9.35 -3.54 -8.88
C THR A 92 -8.57 -4.52 -9.75
N ARG A 93 -7.24 -4.40 -9.80
CA ARG A 93 -6.35 -5.27 -10.58
C ARG A 93 -5.66 -6.31 -9.72
N ALA A 94 -5.58 -7.54 -10.23
CA ALA A 94 -4.94 -8.69 -9.57
C ALA A 94 -3.57 -8.98 -10.17
N CYS A 95 -2.63 -8.07 -10.05
CA CYS A 95 -1.27 -8.25 -10.56
C CYS A 95 -0.53 -9.34 -9.77
N LYS A 96 0.07 -10.32 -10.45
CA LYS A 96 0.69 -11.50 -9.83
C LYS A 96 1.86 -11.19 -8.89
N PHE A 97 2.53 -10.06 -9.09
CA PHE A 97 3.67 -9.60 -8.30
C PHE A 97 3.30 -8.64 -7.16
N CYS A 98 2.05 -8.17 -7.13
CA CYS A 98 1.60 -7.13 -6.20
C CYS A 98 1.08 -7.74 -4.89
N SER A 99 1.40 -7.10 -3.76
CA SER A 99 0.89 -7.50 -2.44
C SER A 99 -0.30 -6.66 -1.97
N VAL A 100 -0.73 -5.67 -2.76
CA VAL A 100 -1.91 -4.87 -2.44
C VAL A 100 -3.17 -5.72 -2.52
N ASP A 101 -4.10 -5.49 -1.60
CA ASP A 101 -5.35 -6.23 -1.54
C ASP A 101 -6.19 -6.00 -2.81
N THR A 102 -6.81 -7.07 -3.31
CA THR A 102 -7.58 -7.04 -4.56
C THR A 102 -9.06 -7.22 -4.28
N GLY A 103 -9.88 -6.33 -4.82
CA GLY A 103 -11.33 -6.37 -4.67
C GLY A 103 -12.04 -5.33 -5.52
N ASN A 104 -13.34 -5.18 -5.30
CA ASN A 104 -14.12 -4.12 -5.92
C ASN A 104 -14.66 -3.18 -4.84
N PRO A 105 -14.15 -1.93 -4.76
CA PRO A 105 -14.64 -0.93 -3.84
C PRO A 105 -16.00 -0.31 -4.19
N ASN A 106 -16.59 -0.68 -5.34
CA ASN A 106 -17.90 -0.19 -5.78
C ASN A 106 -18.03 1.35 -5.80
N GLY A 107 -17.01 2.03 -6.29
CA GLY A 107 -17.00 3.48 -6.39
C GLY A 107 -16.72 4.21 -5.06
N TRP A 108 -16.45 3.49 -3.96
CA TRP A 108 -16.11 4.12 -2.68
C TRP A 108 -14.82 4.93 -2.80
N LEU A 109 -14.87 6.17 -2.35
CA LEU A 109 -13.74 7.10 -2.25
C LEU A 109 -13.85 7.88 -0.96
N ASP A 110 -12.74 8.01 -0.24
CA ASP A 110 -12.65 8.93 0.89
C ASP A 110 -12.46 10.36 0.36
N LYS A 111 -13.44 11.22 0.60
CA LYS A 111 -13.41 12.62 0.18
C LYS A 111 -12.39 13.46 0.94
N ASP A 112 -12.05 13.04 2.14
CA ASP A 112 -11.11 13.74 3.03
C ASP A 112 -9.66 13.26 2.83
N GLU A 113 -9.42 12.19 2.05
CA GLU A 113 -8.10 11.63 1.80
C GLU A 113 -7.08 12.68 1.30
N PRO A 114 -7.39 13.56 0.31
CA PRO A 114 -6.44 14.57 -0.15
C PRO A 114 -6.04 15.56 0.95
N LEU A 115 -7.02 16.02 1.74
CA LEU A 115 -6.78 16.95 2.84
C LEU A 115 -6.00 16.27 3.97
N ASN A 116 -6.36 15.04 4.30
CA ASN A 116 -5.67 14.24 5.31
C ASN A 116 -4.23 13.93 4.91
N THR A 117 -3.99 13.63 3.63
CA THR A 117 -2.65 13.42 3.08
C THR A 117 -1.80 14.69 3.20
N ALA A 118 -2.33 15.84 2.77
CA ALA A 118 -1.61 17.11 2.88
C ALA A 118 -1.25 17.45 4.34
N LYS A 119 -2.22 17.33 5.25
CA LYS A 119 -1.98 17.54 6.69
C LYS A 119 -0.97 16.55 7.29
N ALA A 120 -1.00 15.29 6.85
CA ALA A 120 -0.05 14.29 7.30
C ALA A 120 1.39 14.65 6.89
N VAL A 121 1.58 15.02 5.63
CA VAL A 121 2.90 15.44 5.09
C VAL A 121 3.44 16.63 5.89
N GLU A 122 2.60 17.64 6.17
CA GLU A 122 2.97 18.82 6.94
C GLU A 122 3.38 18.47 8.39
N ILE A 123 2.54 17.72 9.11
CA ILE A 123 2.77 17.34 10.53
C ILE A 123 4.03 16.46 10.66
N MET A 124 4.22 15.54 9.73
CA MET A 124 5.37 14.64 9.74
C MET A 124 6.67 15.33 9.33
N LYS A 125 6.59 16.53 8.73
CA LYS A 125 7.75 17.27 8.18
C LYS A 125 8.59 16.37 7.29
N LEU A 126 7.93 15.63 6.38
CA LEU A 126 8.61 14.71 5.49
C LEU A 126 9.56 15.47 4.55
N LYS A 127 10.75 14.94 4.36
CA LYS A 127 11.75 15.50 3.42
C LYS A 127 11.44 15.11 1.97
N TYR A 128 10.86 13.92 1.81
CA TYR A 128 10.51 13.39 0.49
C TYR A 128 9.21 12.57 0.57
N VAL A 129 8.30 12.84 -0.34
CA VAL A 129 6.99 12.18 -0.41
C VAL A 129 6.77 11.64 -1.81
N VAL A 130 6.38 10.39 -1.90
CA VAL A 130 5.89 9.79 -3.13
C VAL A 130 4.39 9.62 -3.01
N LEU A 131 3.65 10.08 -3.99
CA LEU A 131 2.22 9.83 -4.12
C LEU A 131 2.00 8.81 -5.24
N THR A 132 1.30 7.75 -4.92
CA THR A 132 0.87 6.72 -5.87
C THR A 132 -0.59 6.39 -5.65
N SER A 133 -1.20 5.58 -6.48
CA SER A 133 -2.59 5.15 -6.30
C SER A 133 -2.74 3.68 -6.62
N VAL A 134 -3.74 3.06 -5.99
CA VAL A 134 -4.26 1.77 -6.46
C VAL A 134 -4.92 1.95 -7.84
N ASN A 135 -5.01 0.89 -8.62
CA ASN A 135 -5.82 0.95 -9.84
C ASN A 135 -7.30 0.86 -9.47
N ARG A 136 -8.10 1.78 -10.01
CA ARG A 136 -9.53 1.90 -9.77
C ARG A 136 -10.24 1.96 -11.12
N ASP A 137 -10.82 0.83 -11.52
CA ASP A 137 -11.62 0.76 -12.76
C ASP A 137 -13.12 1.01 -12.49
N ASP A 138 -13.48 1.12 -11.22
CA ASP A 138 -14.86 1.28 -10.75
C ASP A 138 -15.40 2.72 -10.80
N PRO A 139 -14.65 3.80 -10.44
CA PRO A 139 -15.14 5.17 -10.61
C PRO A 139 -14.84 5.70 -12.02
N VAL A 140 -15.85 6.14 -12.72
CA VAL A 140 -15.72 6.72 -14.08
C VAL A 140 -14.78 7.93 -14.13
N SER A 141 -14.82 8.77 -13.10
CA SER A 141 -13.98 9.97 -13.00
C SER A 141 -12.48 9.66 -12.92
N TYR A 142 -12.11 8.53 -12.33
CA TYR A 142 -10.70 8.14 -12.19
C TYR A 142 -10.05 7.76 -13.52
N THR A 143 -10.74 6.98 -14.34
CA THR A 143 -10.21 6.56 -15.65
C THR A 143 -9.97 7.77 -16.55
N HIS A 144 -10.82 8.79 -16.45
CA HIS A 144 -10.68 10.03 -17.19
C HIS A 144 -9.46 10.85 -16.73
N LEU A 145 -9.29 11.04 -15.42
CA LEU A 145 -8.15 11.79 -14.86
C LEU A 145 -6.82 11.14 -15.22
N ARG A 146 -6.71 9.83 -15.08
CA ARG A 146 -5.46 9.11 -15.42
C ARG A 146 -5.09 9.18 -16.90
N ALA A 147 -6.07 9.21 -17.78
CA ALA A 147 -5.83 9.35 -19.22
C ALA A 147 -5.20 10.72 -19.57
N HIS A 148 -5.45 11.75 -18.76
CA HIS A 148 -4.84 13.08 -18.93
C HIS A 148 -3.42 13.17 -18.33
N GLU A 149 -3.14 12.46 -17.25
CA GLU A 149 -1.82 12.47 -16.60
C GLU A 149 -0.74 11.73 -17.39
N THR A 150 -1.10 10.82 -18.27
CA THR A 150 -0.17 10.01 -19.07
C THR A 150 0.15 10.58 -20.45
N ARG A 151 -0.33 11.78 -20.78
CA ARG A 151 0.07 12.47 -22.01
C ARG A 151 1.28 13.36 -21.71
N PRO A 152 2.40 13.16 -22.45
CA PRO A 152 3.56 14.06 -22.42
C PRO A 152 3.19 15.45 -22.98
#